data_601db52812020b3b974768739df63916
#
_entry.id   601db52812020b3b974768739df63916
#
_cell.length_a   1.000
_cell.length_b   1.000
_cell.length_c   1.000
_cell.angle_alpha   90.00
_cell.angle_beta   90.00
_cell.angle_gamma   90.00
#
_symmetry.space_group_name_H-M   'P 1'
#
loop_
_entity.id
_entity.type
_entity.pdbx_description
1 polymer ?
#
loop_
_entity_poly.entity_id
_entity_poly.type
_entity_poly.pdbx_seq_one_letter_code
_entity_poly.pdbx_strand_id
1 'polypeptide(L)'
;NKLKDKNIKVLFVVNPNNPASIALSRDCKDNLISVVKEHNPELMIVTDDVYCTFVDNFNSLVSELPYNTLGVYSYSKYFGVTGWRLGTIFLNEKNIFNDLIKKLSPYMKNELNERYKHLCQNPAELSFMDRLVADSRQVALNHTAGLSTPQQVQMAFFSLFALIDTENNYKQLTKDICKSRKNLLFN
;
A
#
# COMPACT_ATOMS: atom_id res chain seq x y z
N ASN A 1 22.36 2.03 5.25
CA ASN A 1 23.25 0.86 5.38
C ASN A 1 22.57 -0.37 6.02
N LYS A 2 21.60 -0.22 6.94
CA LYS A 2 20.94 -1.37 7.58
C LYS A 2 20.22 -2.29 6.59
N LEU A 3 19.55 -1.76 5.59
CA LEU A 3 18.79 -2.56 4.61
C LEU A 3 19.66 -3.46 3.72
N LYS A 4 21.00 -3.29 3.74
CA LYS A 4 21.93 -4.23 3.08
C LYS A 4 22.00 -5.58 3.80
N ASP A 5 21.61 -5.62 5.08
CA ASP A 5 21.53 -6.85 5.86
C ASP A 5 20.34 -7.68 5.37
N LYS A 6 20.64 -8.86 4.82
CA LYS A 6 19.64 -9.81 4.29
C LYS A 6 18.74 -10.43 5.38
N ASN A 7 19.06 -10.24 6.66
CA ASN A 7 18.19 -10.62 7.76
C ASN A 7 17.00 -9.67 7.91
N ILE A 8 17.12 -8.43 7.41
CA ILE A 8 15.99 -7.51 7.31
C ILE A 8 15.14 -7.94 6.10
N LYS A 9 13.94 -8.46 6.37
CA LYS A 9 13.05 -9.01 5.36
C LYS A 9 12.00 -8.04 4.88
N VAL A 10 11.61 -7.07 5.70
CA VAL A 10 10.53 -6.13 5.40
C VAL A 10 10.95 -4.70 5.73
N LEU A 11 10.67 -3.78 4.81
CA LEU A 11 10.67 -2.35 5.02
C LEU A 11 9.23 -1.85 4.99
N PHE A 12 8.75 -1.28 6.10
CA PHE A 12 7.50 -0.51 6.11
C PHE A 12 7.83 0.98 6.08
N VAL A 13 7.19 1.73 5.19
CA VAL A 13 7.40 3.17 5.04
C VAL A 13 6.09 3.90 4.75
N VAL A 14 5.87 5.02 5.42
CA VAL A 14 4.79 5.97 5.09
C VAL A 14 5.37 7.07 4.22
N ASN A 15 4.85 7.25 3.01
CA ASN A 15 5.40 8.20 2.04
C ASN A 15 4.28 8.95 1.28
N PRO A 16 4.07 10.23 1.51
CA PRO A 16 4.77 11.15 2.44
C PRO A 16 4.61 10.77 3.90
N ASN A 17 5.62 11.10 4.70
CA ASN A 17 5.70 10.71 6.10
C ASN A 17 4.76 11.52 7.00
N ASN A 18 4.25 10.88 8.04
CA ASN A 18 3.55 11.50 9.17
C ASN A 18 4.34 11.18 10.44
N PRO A 19 4.76 12.17 11.27
CA PRO A 19 4.30 13.57 11.31
C PRO A 19 5.13 14.57 10.47
N ALA A 20 6.27 14.17 9.91
CA ALA A 20 7.20 15.11 9.29
C ALA A 20 6.68 15.79 8.01
N SER A 21 5.62 15.25 7.37
CA SER A 21 5.02 15.80 6.13
C SER A 21 6.02 15.92 4.96
N ILE A 22 6.98 15.01 4.89
CA ILE A 22 8.06 15.00 3.89
C ILE A 22 7.95 13.73 3.06
N ALA A 23 7.96 13.87 1.73
CA ALA A 23 8.10 12.74 0.80
C ALA A 23 9.58 12.31 0.69
N LEU A 24 9.79 11.04 0.36
CA LEU A 24 11.13 10.54 0.06
C LEU A 24 11.73 11.33 -1.10
N SER A 25 12.94 11.86 -0.90
CA SER A 25 13.71 12.53 -1.94
C SER A 25 14.12 11.57 -3.06
N ARG A 26 14.48 12.11 -4.22
CA ARG A 26 15.00 11.30 -5.33
C ARG A 26 16.22 10.49 -4.90
N ASP A 27 17.18 11.13 -4.25
CA ASP A 27 18.41 10.46 -3.75
C ASP A 27 18.10 9.33 -2.78
N CYS A 28 17.10 9.52 -1.89
CA CYS A 28 16.69 8.47 -0.97
C CYS A 28 16.11 7.26 -1.70
N LYS A 29 15.29 7.49 -2.73
CA LYS A 29 14.73 6.44 -3.58
C LYS A 29 15.81 5.72 -4.37
N ASP A 30 16.72 6.46 -5.00
CA ASP A 30 17.84 5.88 -5.78
C ASP A 30 18.73 5.01 -4.92
N ASN A 31 19.04 5.46 -3.69
CA ASN A 31 19.77 4.65 -2.72
C ASN A 31 19.00 3.37 -2.32
N LEU A 32 17.69 3.45 -2.14
CA LEU A 32 16.87 2.28 -1.83
C LEU A 32 16.86 1.30 -3.02
N ILE A 33 16.71 1.80 -4.24
CA ILE A 33 16.74 0.99 -5.47
C ILE A 33 18.08 0.25 -5.60
N SER A 34 19.20 0.96 -5.39
CA SER A 34 20.54 0.35 -5.41
C SER A 34 20.66 -0.75 -4.34
N VAL A 35 20.22 -0.46 -3.11
CA VAL A 35 20.27 -1.46 -2.02
C VAL A 35 19.46 -2.71 -2.36
N VAL A 36 18.25 -2.54 -2.90
CA VAL A 36 17.41 -3.68 -3.27
C VAL A 36 18.08 -4.47 -4.39
N LYS A 37 18.52 -3.82 -5.47
CA LYS A 37 19.07 -4.49 -6.64
C LYS A 37 20.41 -5.18 -6.36
N GLU A 38 21.28 -4.57 -5.57
CA GLU A 38 22.67 -5.00 -5.43
C GLU A 38 22.91 -5.83 -4.16
N HIS A 39 22.13 -5.60 -3.09
CA HIS A 39 22.44 -6.17 -1.78
C HIS A 39 21.33 -7.03 -1.18
N ASN A 40 20.06 -6.61 -1.32
CA ASN A 40 18.94 -7.31 -0.70
C ASN A 40 17.76 -7.45 -1.67
N PRO A 41 17.87 -8.26 -2.73
CA PRO A 41 16.85 -8.39 -3.76
C PRO A 41 15.55 -9.04 -3.27
N GLU A 42 15.57 -9.68 -2.10
CA GLU A 42 14.39 -10.29 -1.47
C GLU A 42 13.73 -9.37 -0.43
N LEU A 43 14.15 -8.10 -0.32
CA LEU A 43 13.50 -7.15 0.58
C LEU A 43 12.06 -6.90 0.12
N MET A 44 11.11 -7.22 0.99
CA MET A 44 9.71 -6.85 0.82
C MET A 44 9.51 -5.41 1.28
N ILE A 45 8.83 -4.60 0.50
CA ILE A 45 8.53 -3.21 0.83
C ILE A 45 7.01 -3.06 0.95
N VAL A 46 6.56 -2.44 2.03
CA VAL A 46 5.17 -2.02 2.21
C VAL A 46 5.18 -0.50 2.29
N THR A 47 4.60 0.18 1.30
CA THR A 47 4.48 1.64 1.29
C THR A 47 3.05 2.08 1.56
N ASP A 48 2.86 2.96 2.55
CA ASP A 48 1.60 3.63 2.80
C ASP A 48 1.62 5.01 2.13
N ASP A 49 0.91 5.11 1.02
CA ASP A 49 0.87 6.29 0.16
C ASP A 49 -0.36 7.18 0.45
N VAL A 50 -0.97 7.08 1.64
CA VAL A 50 -2.20 7.79 2.01
C VAL A 50 -2.16 9.31 1.77
N TYR A 51 -0.99 9.92 1.83
CA TYR A 51 -0.80 11.37 1.62
C TYR A 51 -0.27 11.73 0.23
N CYS A 52 -0.11 10.78 -0.67
CA CYS A 52 0.50 10.98 -1.98
C CYS A 52 -0.20 12.06 -2.83
N THR A 53 -1.52 12.15 -2.72
CA THR A 53 -2.36 13.10 -3.47
C THR A 53 -2.09 14.57 -3.12
N PHE A 54 -1.50 14.86 -1.96
CA PHE A 54 -1.12 16.21 -1.55
C PHE A 54 0.24 16.67 -2.10
N VAL A 55 0.99 15.77 -2.73
CA VAL A 55 2.32 16.05 -3.30
C VAL A 55 2.22 16.13 -4.81
N ASP A 56 2.79 17.20 -5.39
CA ASP A 56 2.87 17.33 -6.85
C ASP A 56 3.93 16.39 -7.41
N ASN A 57 3.63 15.78 -8.57
CA ASN A 57 4.51 14.84 -9.25
C ASN A 57 4.99 13.69 -8.34
N PHE A 58 4.11 13.27 -7.42
CA PHE A 58 4.43 12.14 -6.55
C PHE A 58 4.68 10.87 -7.36
N ASN A 59 5.75 10.19 -7.05
CA ASN A 59 6.09 8.89 -7.63
C ASN A 59 6.23 7.86 -6.51
N SER A 60 5.36 6.87 -6.50
CA SER A 60 5.34 5.80 -5.50
C SER A 60 6.53 4.86 -5.64
N LEU A 61 6.93 4.23 -4.54
CA LEU A 61 7.90 3.12 -4.57
C LEU A 61 7.39 1.93 -5.38
N VAL A 62 6.07 1.78 -5.54
CA VAL A 62 5.49 0.73 -6.38
C VAL A 62 5.87 0.89 -7.85
N SER A 63 6.00 2.11 -8.36
CA SER A 63 6.46 2.35 -9.73
C SER A 63 7.97 2.21 -9.90
N GLU A 64 8.74 2.44 -8.84
CA GLU A 64 10.21 2.33 -8.87
C GLU A 64 10.71 0.89 -8.66
N LEU A 65 10.05 0.15 -7.77
CA LEU A 65 10.37 -1.22 -7.38
C LEU A 65 9.11 -2.10 -7.40
N PRO A 66 8.43 -2.24 -8.55
CA PRO A 66 7.13 -2.92 -8.62
C PRO A 66 7.16 -4.38 -8.14
N TYR A 67 8.27 -5.07 -8.35
CA TYR A 67 8.44 -6.46 -7.95
C TYR A 67 8.52 -6.63 -6.42
N ASN A 68 9.13 -5.65 -5.72
CA ASN A 68 9.40 -5.73 -4.29
C ASN A 68 8.34 -5.05 -3.43
N THR A 69 7.42 -4.25 -4.03
CA THR A 69 6.61 -3.31 -3.27
C THR A 69 5.12 -3.65 -3.33
N LEU A 70 4.53 -3.71 -2.15
CA LEU A 70 3.09 -3.65 -1.92
C LEU A 70 2.73 -2.22 -1.54
N GLY A 71 1.80 -1.60 -2.27
CA GLY A 71 1.30 -0.28 -1.97
C GLY A 71 -0.05 -0.32 -1.24
N VAL A 72 -0.22 0.63 -0.33
CA VAL A 72 -1.48 0.85 0.38
C VAL A 72 -1.91 2.28 0.15
N TYR A 73 -3.17 2.50 -0.18
CA TYR A 73 -3.79 3.81 -0.28
C TYR A 73 -5.07 3.87 0.54
N SER A 74 -5.33 5.02 1.15
CA SER A 74 -6.57 5.28 1.88
C SER A 74 -7.29 6.51 1.36
N TYR A 75 -8.59 6.41 1.16
CA TYR A 75 -9.46 7.54 0.80
C TYR A 75 -9.71 8.51 1.96
N SER A 76 -9.33 8.12 3.16
CA SER A 76 -9.62 8.83 4.41
C SER A 76 -9.20 10.30 4.42
N LYS A 77 -8.03 10.62 3.87
CA LYS A 77 -7.41 11.94 4.02
C LYS A 77 -7.81 12.88 2.91
N TYR A 78 -7.58 12.48 1.66
CA TYR A 78 -7.84 13.32 0.50
C TYR A 78 -9.32 13.67 0.33
N PHE A 79 -10.19 12.67 0.52
CA PHE A 79 -11.64 12.86 0.40
C PHE A 79 -12.34 13.18 1.73
N GLY A 80 -11.62 13.29 2.83
CA GLY A 80 -12.21 13.64 4.13
C GLY A 80 -13.13 12.56 4.73
N VAL A 81 -13.01 11.30 4.31
CA VAL A 81 -13.92 10.20 4.67
C VAL A 81 -13.30 9.22 5.66
N THR A 82 -12.61 9.73 6.66
CA THR A 82 -11.86 8.92 7.64
C THR A 82 -12.74 7.88 8.34
N GLY A 83 -13.98 8.23 8.66
CA GLY A 83 -14.94 7.33 9.32
C GLY A 83 -15.47 6.21 8.43
N TRP A 84 -15.35 6.31 7.11
CA TRP A 84 -15.90 5.33 6.17
C TRP A 84 -15.03 4.09 5.99
N ARG A 85 -13.79 4.13 6.46
CA ARG A 85 -12.85 3.00 6.46
C ARG A 85 -12.59 2.43 5.05
N LEU A 86 -12.35 3.32 4.09
CA LEU A 86 -12.11 2.97 2.70
C LEU A 86 -10.62 3.00 2.40
N GLY A 87 -10.10 1.91 1.88
CA GLY A 87 -8.69 1.80 1.47
C GLY A 87 -8.53 0.69 0.43
N THR A 88 -7.39 0.69 -0.24
CA THR A 88 -7.04 -0.31 -1.23
C THR A 88 -5.59 -0.73 -1.09
N ILE A 89 -5.31 -1.96 -1.48
CA ILE A 89 -3.97 -2.52 -1.62
C ILE A 89 -3.73 -2.73 -3.11
N PHE A 90 -2.53 -2.42 -3.57
CA PHE A 90 -2.13 -2.67 -4.95
C PHE A 90 -0.75 -3.34 -5.00
N LEU A 91 -0.63 -4.31 -5.87
CA LEU A 91 0.53 -5.17 -5.99
C LEU A 91 0.72 -5.53 -7.47
N ASN A 92 1.97 -5.54 -7.93
CA ASN A 92 2.27 -6.00 -9.28
C ASN A 92 1.98 -7.50 -9.41
N GLU A 93 1.51 -7.94 -10.57
CA GLU A 93 1.24 -9.36 -10.83
C GLU A 93 2.48 -10.22 -10.60
N LYS A 94 3.64 -9.75 -11.11
CA LYS A 94 4.94 -10.36 -10.83
C LYS A 94 5.55 -9.70 -9.59
N ASN A 95 5.59 -10.41 -8.47
CA ASN A 95 6.02 -9.85 -7.20
C ASN A 95 6.81 -10.84 -6.36
N ILE A 96 7.65 -10.29 -5.50
CA ILE A 96 8.53 -11.06 -4.60
C ILE A 96 7.73 -11.89 -3.59
N PHE A 97 6.55 -11.45 -3.19
CA PHE A 97 5.74 -12.12 -2.18
C PHE A 97 5.32 -13.51 -2.65
N ASN A 98 4.87 -13.62 -3.92
CA ASN A 98 4.54 -14.91 -4.54
C ASN A 98 5.77 -15.82 -4.63
N ASP A 99 6.92 -15.27 -4.98
CA ASP A 99 8.13 -16.06 -5.16
C ASP A 99 8.72 -16.51 -3.82
N LEU A 100 8.60 -15.72 -2.76
CA LEU A 100 8.98 -16.13 -1.41
C LEU A 100 8.08 -17.24 -0.87
N ILE A 101 6.76 -17.18 -1.14
CA ILE A 101 5.84 -18.29 -0.79
C ILE A 101 6.28 -19.61 -1.46
N LYS A 102 6.68 -19.56 -2.75
CA LYS A 102 7.17 -20.75 -3.47
C LYS A 102 8.46 -21.32 -2.86
N LYS A 103 9.28 -20.51 -2.21
CA LYS A 103 10.54 -20.90 -1.56
C LYS A 103 10.36 -21.47 -0.15
N LEU A 104 9.19 -21.36 0.46
CA LEU A 104 8.93 -21.90 1.79
C LEU A 104 9.19 -23.41 1.82
N SER A 105 9.62 -23.91 2.98
CA SER A 105 9.76 -25.35 3.21
C SER A 105 8.41 -26.07 3.05
N PRO A 106 8.40 -27.38 2.75
CA PRO A 106 7.16 -28.15 2.67
C PRO A 106 6.30 -28.03 3.93
N TYR A 107 6.91 -28.05 5.09
CA TYR A 107 6.23 -27.87 6.38
C TYR A 107 5.52 -26.50 6.44
N MET A 108 6.24 -25.40 6.16
CA MET A 108 5.66 -24.05 6.21
C MET A 108 4.58 -23.84 5.14
N LYS A 109 4.74 -24.46 3.95
CA LYS A 109 3.69 -24.43 2.91
C LYS A 109 2.43 -25.14 3.40
N ASN A 110 2.58 -26.27 4.06
CA ASN A 110 1.45 -27.01 4.60
C ASN A 110 0.72 -26.18 5.67
N GLU A 111 1.45 -25.63 6.64
CA GLU A 111 0.88 -24.73 7.66
C GLU A 111 0.12 -23.55 7.05
N LEU A 112 0.75 -22.90 6.04
CA LEU A 112 0.13 -21.79 5.33
C LEU A 112 -1.15 -22.23 4.60
N ASN A 113 -1.18 -23.41 4.00
CA ASN A 113 -2.34 -23.91 3.27
C ASN A 113 -3.47 -24.33 4.21
N GLU A 114 -3.14 -24.92 5.37
CA GLU A 114 -4.14 -25.28 6.40
C GLU A 114 -5.01 -24.09 6.80
N ARG A 115 -4.42 -22.88 6.87
CA ARG A 115 -5.13 -21.65 7.19
C ARG A 115 -6.30 -21.36 6.24
N TYR A 116 -6.20 -21.77 4.97
CA TYR A 116 -7.18 -21.43 3.93
C TYR A 116 -8.04 -22.62 3.47
N LYS A 117 -7.85 -23.80 4.00
CA LYS A 117 -8.59 -25.03 3.62
C LYS A 117 -10.12 -24.88 3.64
N HIS A 118 -10.64 -24.14 4.60
CA HIS A 118 -12.08 -23.96 4.75
C HIS A 118 -12.65 -22.90 3.81
N LEU A 119 -11.81 -22.17 3.08
CA LEU A 119 -12.21 -21.11 2.15
C LEU A 119 -12.08 -21.51 0.69
N CYS A 120 -11.17 -22.43 0.38
CA CYS A 120 -10.91 -22.81 -0.99
C CYS A 120 -10.44 -24.29 -1.09
N GLN A 121 -10.79 -24.92 -2.21
CA GLN A 121 -10.44 -26.34 -2.44
C GLN A 121 -8.93 -26.55 -2.65
N ASN A 122 -8.25 -25.59 -3.28
CA ASN A 122 -6.83 -25.67 -3.61
C ASN A 122 -6.03 -24.53 -2.98
N PRO A 123 -5.80 -24.51 -1.65
CA PRO A 123 -5.07 -23.43 -0.98
C PRO A 123 -3.66 -23.20 -1.49
N ALA A 124 -3.03 -24.26 -2.05
CA ALA A 124 -1.67 -24.19 -2.57
C ALA A 124 -1.54 -23.30 -3.83
N GLU A 125 -2.63 -23.10 -4.56
CA GLU A 125 -2.67 -22.29 -5.78
C GLU A 125 -2.92 -20.81 -5.51
N LEU A 126 -3.31 -20.44 -4.29
CA LEU A 126 -3.60 -19.07 -3.93
C LEU A 126 -2.34 -18.20 -4.06
N SER A 127 -2.45 -17.14 -4.85
CA SER A 127 -1.45 -16.07 -4.87
C SER A 127 -1.40 -15.33 -3.53
N PHE A 128 -0.38 -14.51 -3.31
CA PHE A 128 -0.31 -13.65 -2.13
C PHE A 128 -1.52 -12.70 -2.06
N MET A 129 -1.95 -12.13 -3.19
CA MET A 129 -3.14 -11.27 -3.24
C MET A 129 -4.41 -12.03 -2.88
N ASP A 130 -4.60 -13.25 -3.40
CA ASP A 130 -5.76 -14.08 -3.07
C ASP A 130 -5.81 -14.39 -1.57
N ARG A 131 -4.65 -14.62 -0.95
CA ARG A 131 -4.53 -14.83 0.51
C ARG A 131 -4.94 -13.58 1.29
N LEU A 132 -4.52 -12.39 0.85
CA LEU A 132 -4.95 -11.12 1.46
C LEU A 132 -6.48 -10.93 1.34
N VAL A 133 -7.05 -11.27 0.18
CA VAL A 133 -8.51 -11.23 -0.04
C VAL A 133 -9.20 -12.23 0.89
N ALA A 134 -8.70 -13.45 0.98
CA ALA A 134 -9.24 -14.47 1.86
C ALA A 134 -9.19 -14.04 3.34
N ASP A 135 -8.05 -13.52 3.78
CA ASP A 135 -7.88 -12.98 5.13
C ASP A 135 -8.85 -11.83 5.42
N SER A 136 -9.06 -10.93 4.46
CA SER A 136 -10.01 -9.83 4.62
C SER A 136 -11.45 -10.31 4.83
N ARG A 137 -11.82 -11.48 4.30
CA ARG A 137 -13.14 -12.08 4.44
C ARG A 137 -13.31 -12.90 5.72
N GLN A 138 -12.23 -13.41 6.28
CA GLN A 138 -12.25 -14.19 7.52
C GLN A 138 -12.48 -13.34 8.77
N VAL A 139 -12.45 -12.06 8.65
CA VAL A 139 -12.48 -11.11 9.76
C VAL A 139 -13.84 -10.99 10.44
N ALA A 140 -14.75 -11.92 10.23
CA ALA A 140 -15.92 -12.07 11.09
C ALA A 140 -15.55 -12.19 12.59
N LEU A 141 -14.33 -12.63 12.91
CA LEU A 141 -13.80 -12.69 14.29
C LEU A 141 -13.24 -11.34 14.79
N ASN A 142 -12.95 -10.39 13.91
CA ASN A 142 -12.29 -9.12 14.27
C ASN A 142 -13.15 -7.88 14.00
N HIS A 143 -14.46 -8.03 13.84
CA HIS A 143 -15.41 -6.94 13.58
C HIS A 143 -15.19 -6.11 12.31
N THR A 144 -14.29 -6.51 11.42
CA THR A 144 -14.04 -5.84 10.13
C THR A 144 -14.03 -6.88 9.02
N ALA A 145 -15.17 -7.12 8.42
CA ALA A 145 -15.25 -7.84 7.15
C ALA A 145 -14.57 -7.02 6.03
N GLY A 146 -14.22 -7.66 4.92
CA GLY A 146 -13.85 -6.95 3.69
C GLY A 146 -14.94 -5.94 3.30
N LEU A 147 -14.60 -4.98 2.43
CA LEU A 147 -15.51 -3.92 2.02
C LEU A 147 -16.82 -4.47 1.49
N SER A 148 -17.93 -3.97 2.01
CA SER A 148 -19.28 -4.23 1.48
C SER A 148 -19.44 -3.67 0.07
N THR A 149 -20.39 -4.19 -0.70
CA THR A 149 -20.68 -3.65 -2.05
C THR A 149 -20.96 -2.13 -2.04
N PRO A 150 -21.76 -1.56 -1.12
CA PRO A 150 -21.90 -0.10 -1.05
C PRO A 150 -20.60 0.65 -0.85
N GLN A 151 -19.69 0.15 -0.01
CA GLN A 151 -18.38 0.76 0.20
C GLN A 151 -17.51 0.70 -1.07
N GLN A 152 -17.52 -0.42 -1.79
CA GLN A 152 -16.81 -0.56 -3.06
C GLN A 152 -17.35 0.42 -4.12
N VAL A 153 -18.67 0.60 -4.20
CA VAL A 153 -19.30 1.59 -5.08
C VAL A 153 -18.87 3.01 -4.73
N GLN A 154 -18.80 3.36 -3.45
CA GLN A 154 -18.30 4.67 -3.01
C GLN A 154 -16.85 4.89 -3.42
N MET A 155 -15.98 3.89 -3.26
CA MET A 155 -14.60 3.97 -3.73
C MET A 155 -14.52 4.19 -5.24
N ALA A 156 -15.33 3.48 -6.00
CA ALA A 156 -15.41 3.66 -7.46
C ALA A 156 -15.83 5.10 -7.83
N PHE A 157 -16.81 5.68 -7.13
CA PHE A 157 -17.22 7.07 -7.35
C PHE A 157 -16.13 8.07 -6.99
N PHE A 158 -15.43 7.90 -5.88
CA PHE A 158 -14.28 8.76 -5.55
C PHE A 158 -13.17 8.66 -6.59
N SER A 159 -12.88 7.45 -7.07
CA SER A 159 -11.88 7.24 -8.11
C SER A 159 -12.31 7.86 -9.44
N LEU A 160 -13.57 7.70 -9.82
CA LEU A 160 -14.15 8.32 -11.02
C LEU A 160 -14.11 9.85 -10.91
N PHE A 161 -14.50 10.40 -9.77
CA PHE A 161 -14.40 11.85 -9.52
C PHE A 161 -12.97 12.36 -9.73
N ALA A 162 -11.98 11.66 -9.16
CA ALA A 162 -10.57 12.05 -9.32
C ALA A 162 -10.09 11.96 -10.80
N LEU A 163 -10.64 11.04 -11.58
CA LEU A 163 -10.34 10.92 -13.02
C LEU A 163 -10.99 12.02 -13.87
N ILE A 164 -12.17 12.50 -13.45
CA ILE A 164 -12.92 13.57 -14.17
C ILE A 164 -12.36 14.95 -13.83
N ASP A 165 -11.80 15.16 -12.65
CA ASP A 165 -11.17 16.41 -12.21
C ASP A 165 -9.82 16.63 -12.92
N THR A 166 -9.85 16.71 -14.26
CA THR A 166 -8.66 16.84 -15.12
C THR A 166 -7.88 18.12 -14.87
N GLU A 167 -8.53 19.17 -14.38
CA GLU A 167 -7.92 20.44 -14.02
C GLU A 167 -7.35 20.42 -12.58
N ASN A 168 -7.54 19.33 -11.85
CA ASN A 168 -7.11 19.19 -10.45
C ASN A 168 -7.70 20.26 -9.51
N ASN A 169 -8.90 20.74 -9.78
CA ASN A 169 -9.55 21.80 -8.99
C ASN A 169 -9.74 21.39 -7.53
N TYR A 170 -10.20 20.16 -7.28
CA TYR A 170 -10.36 19.65 -5.92
C TYR A 170 -9.01 19.50 -5.20
N LYS A 171 -8.00 19.02 -5.90
CA LYS A 171 -6.64 18.91 -5.36
C LYS A 171 -6.09 20.26 -4.96
N GLN A 172 -6.24 21.27 -5.81
CA GLN A 172 -5.75 22.62 -5.52
C GLN A 172 -6.50 23.23 -4.34
N LEU A 173 -7.84 23.11 -4.29
CA LEU A 173 -8.65 23.59 -3.18
C LEU A 173 -8.22 22.97 -1.83
N THR A 174 -8.01 21.66 -1.79
CA THR A 174 -7.58 20.97 -0.56
C THR A 174 -6.19 21.42 -0.11
N LYS A 175 -5.27 21.64 -1.04
CA LYS A 175 -3.93 22.16 -0.75
C LYS A 175 -3.97 23.60 -0.23
N ASP A 176 -4.82 24.46 -0.80
CA ASP A 176 -4.95 25.85 -0.39
C ASP A 176 -5.55 25.96 1.02
N ILE A 177 -6.52 25.11 1.36
CA ILE A 177 -7.06 25.02 2.72
C ILE A 177 -5.95 24.61 3.70
N CYS A 178 -5.16 23.57 3.38
CA CYS A 178 -4.05 23.12 4.21
C CYS A 178 -2.99 24.23 4.39
N LYS A 179 -2.64 24.93 3.31
CA LYS A 179 -1.67 26.04 3.33
C LYS A 179 -2.16 27.20 4.18
N SER A 180 -3.43 27.59 4.00
CA SER A 180 -4.04 28.65 4.80
C SER A 180 -4.00 28.33 6.30
N ARG A 181 -4.43 27.13 6.67
CA ARG A 181 -4.40 26.67 8.08
C ARG A 181 -2.99 26.60 8.65
N LYS A 182 -2.03 26.12 7.86
CA LYS A 182 -0.62 26.14 8.26
C LYS A 182 -0.13 27.54 8.57
N ASN A 183 -0.42 28.50 7.70
CA ASN A 183 0.01 29.89 7.89
C ASN A 183 -0.62 30.51 9.16
N LEU A 184 -1.88 30.18 9.47
CA LEU A 184 -2.53 30.64 10.70
C LEU A 184 -1.92 30.06 11.99
N LEU A 185 -1.27 28.90 11.89
CA LEU A 185 -0.67 28.23 13.05
C LEU A 185 0.79 28.63 13.30
N PHE A 186 1.51 29.01 12.25
CA PHE A 186 2.97 29.17 12.31
C PHE A 186 3.46 30.59 11.90
N ASN A 187 2.55 31.52 11.59
CA ASN A 187 2.80 32.95 11.40
C ASN A 187 1.99 33.74 12.43
#